data_5a68b18ab9e9045096a5fcb42d091fe9
#
_entry.id   5a68b18ab9e9045096a5fcb42d091fe9
#
_cell.length_a   1.000
_cell.length_b   1.000
_cell.length_c   1.000
_cell.angle_alpha   90.00
_cell.angle_beta   90.00
_cell.angle_gamma   90.00
#
_symmetry.space_group_name_H-M   'P 1'
#
loop_
_entity.id
_entity.type
_entity.pdbx_description
1 polymer ?
#
loop_
_entity_poly.entity_id
_entity_poly.type
_entity_poly.pdbx_seq_one_letter_code
_entity_poly.pdbx_strand_id
1 'polypeptide(L)'
;MLKIKRQAYIAQQMHIAMIAGEYPPRWGGIGSVVYHLAGHLASFGHQVTVITRADDIKAPAQSGVNIVEVPWLKLPMKFTRSYAKNAFKIIQRLHSEDPFDVIHVHLPLASFTAKEYRFLEQNIAPVCCSLHGSWLGEKVGVLRAASAGESAIWRNPNDLAIRLGAKWYAKYEKAGLLNTSISVANSESTLQEFSNWYAPAGDYDAKVVLWGCDHKVFRPANIDDEEEQLAHERLRQQYGCDDEKALSHEPNTTTPMLLAVGRLVARKGYMTLLRAMPRILAENPGAKLVIIGRGHMKTKLLKEARKLSINDAIFIQSGMSFSELAQHFRSADLVIYPSYYEGQGLIPLESMSSGTPVATVNMAPLTEMVDNSVGGLFDMGNPDDLADTVNTMLSNPDLRSQQGKAGRELVLSKYTYEHNATDFLAIYRSIIGVA
;
A
#
# COMPACT_ATOMS: atom_id res chain seq x y z
N MET A 1 -15.45 27.64 -21.11
CA MET A 1 -15.70 27.94 -19.68
C MET A 1 -15.00 26.94 -18.73
N LEU A 2 -15.02 25.65 -18.95
CA LEU A 2 -14.32 24.64 -18.10
C LEU A 2 -12.78 24.77 -18.07
N LYS A 3 -12.13 25.13 -19.21
CA LYS A 3 -10.67 25.36 -19.26
C LYS A 3 -10.23 26.59 -18.47
N ILE A 4 -11.04 27.66 -18.46
CA ILE A 4 -10.73 28.93 -17.74
C ILE A 4 -10.90 28.73 -16.22
N LYS A 5 -11.92 27.96 -15.78
CA LYS A 5 -12.05 27.60 -14.35
C LYS A 5 -10.92 26.69 -13.86
N ARG A 6 -10.38 25.79 -14.70
CA ARG A 6 -9.22 24.97 -14.37
C ARG A 6 -7.93 25.78 -14.22
N GLN A 7 -7.72 26.84 -15.02
CA GLN A 7 -6.56 27.75 -14.91
C GLN A 7 -6.63 28.69 -13.71
N ALA A 8 -7.82 29.16 -13.31
CA ALA A 8 -7.99 29.98 -12.10
C ALA A 8 -7.80 29.16 -10.79
N TYR A 9 -8.00 27.83 -10.83
CA TYR A 9 -7.82 26.93 -9.69
C TYR A 9 -6.34 26.65 -9.33
N ILE A 10 -5.40 27.01 -10.19
CA ILE A 10 -3.93 26.81 -10.01
C ILE A 10 -3.28 28.07 -9.35
N ALA A 11 -4.03 29.13 -9.05
CA ALA A 11 -3.49 30.48 -8.90
C ALA A 11 -2.73 30.79 -7.60
N GLN A 12 -2.72 29.92 -6.56
CA GLN A 12 -1.91 30.21 -5.36
C GLN A 12 -0.98 29.05 -5.04
N GLN A 13 0.31 29.29 -5.25
CA GLN A 13 1.37 28.39 -4.81
C GLN A 13 1.34 28.26 -3.28
N MET A 14 1.36 27.04 -2.77
CA MET A 14 1.46 26.72 -1.34
C MET A 14 2.82 26.13 -1.04
N HIS A 15 3.32 26.37 0.18
CA HIS A 15 4.45 25.65 0.74
C HIS A 15 3.93 24.56 1.72
N ILE A 16 4.06 23.31 1.35
CA ILE A 16 3.50 22.14 2.04
C ILE A 16 4.61 21.37 2.74
N ALA A 17 4.52 21.22 4.07
CA ALA A 17 5.40 20.35 4.83
C ALA A 17 4.77 18.97 4.98
N MET A 18 5.38 17.92 4.42
CA MET A 18 4.94 16.53 4.56
C MET A 18 5.80 15.79 5.58
N ILE A 19 5.19 15.31 6.66
CA ILE A 19 5.88 14.65 7.78
C ILE A 19 5.64 13.16 7.69
N ALA A 20 6.61 12.42 7.16
CA ALA A 20 6.50 10.99 6.91
C ALA A 20 7.64 10.19 7.51
N GLY A 21 7.33 9.29 8.43
CA GLY A 21 8.32 8.37 9.01
C GLY A 21 8.80 7.27 8.06
N GLU A 22 8.28 7.21 6.83
CA GLU A 22 8.68 6.30 5.77
C GLU A 22 8.73 7.05 4.44
N TYR A 23 9.83 6.93 3.74
CA TYR A 23 10.10 7.55 2.44
C TYR A 23 11.23 6.74 1.76
N PRO A 24 11.37 6.73 0.42
CA PRO A 24 12.50 6.04 -0.21
C PRO A 24 13.86 6.46 0.37
N PRO A 25 14.85 5.57 0.45
CA PRO A 25 14.92 4.21 -0.12
C PRO A 25 14.16 3.13 0.65
N ARG A 26 13.45 3.47 1.70
CA ARG A 26 12.53 2.53 2.41
C ARG A 26 11.18 2.53 1.73
N TRP A 27 11.01 1.61 0.81
CA TRP A 27 9.75 1.41 0.14
C TRP A 27 8.81 0.56 0.99
N GLY A 28 7.73 1.17 1.42
CA GLY A 28 6.54 0.56 2.00
C GLY A 28 5.31 1.29 1.48
N GLY A 29 4.11 0.89 1.88
CA GLY A 29 2.88 1.52 1.39
C GLY A 29 2.85 3.03 1.61
N ILE A 30 3.14 3.47 2.84
CA ILE A 30 3.14 4.90 3.21
C ILE A 30 4.25 5.64 2.46
N GLY A 31 5.46 5.08 2.40
CA GLY A 31 6.59 5.71 1.71
C GLY A 31 6.33 5.92 0.23
N SER A 32 5.70 4.94 -0.44
CA SER A 32 5.31 5.05 -1.84
C SER A 32 4.26 6.16 -2.05
N VAL A 33 3.21 6.18 -1.22
CA VAL A 33 2.16 7.21 -1.31
C VAL A 33 2.74 8.61 -1.11
N VAL A 34 3.57 8.82 -0.08
CA VAL A 34 4.18 10.13 0.19
C VAL A 34 5.10 10.57 -0.95
N TYR A 35 5.88 9.66 -1.51
CA TYR A 35 6.77 9.95 -2.63
C TYR A 35 5.98 10.44 -3.85
N HIS A 36 4.97 9.70 -4.28
CA HIS A 36 4.17 10.05 -5.44
C HIS A 36 3.31 11.30 -5.20
N LEU A 37 2.67 11.41 -4.03
CA LEU A 37 1.90 12.60 -3.68
C LEU A 37 2.77 13.86 -3.68
N ALA A 38 3.96 13.83 -3.07
CA ALA A 38 4.90 14.96 -3.07
C ALA A 38 5.30 15.37 -4.48
N GLY A 39 5.62 14.40 -5.34
CA GLY A 39 5.97 14.66 -6.74
C GLY A 39 4.84 15.27 -7.55
N HIS A 40 3.60 14.78 -7.38
CA HIS A 40 2.44 15.35 -8.07
C HIS A 40 2.11 16.77 -7.58
N LEU A 41 2.16 17.02 -6.27
CA LEU A 41 1.97 18.37 -5.71
C LEU A 41 3.04 19.34 -6.23
N ALA A 42 4.30 18.91 -6.30
CA ALA A 42 5.38 19.71 -6.89
C ALA A 42 5.15 19.96 -8.40
N SER A 43 4.70 18.94 -9.14
CA SER A 43 4.37 19.09 -10.58
C SER A 43 3.18 20.02 -10.84
N PHE A 44 2.30 20.19 -9.86
CA PHE A 44 1.21 21.16 -9.91
C PHE A 44 1.66 22.60 -9.53
N GLY A 45 2.96 22.79 -9.28
CA GLY A 45 3.56 24.10 -9.00
C GLY A 45 3.62 24.50 -7.53
N HIS A 46 3.36 23.56 -6.61
CA HIS A 46 3.48 23.81 -5.17
C HIS A 46 4.92 23.55 -4.69
N GLN A 47 5.35 24.27 -3.66
CA GLN A 47 6.60 23.98 -2.96
C GLN A 47 6.34 22.87 -1.94
N VAL A 48 7.12 21.79 -1.99
CA VAL A 48 6.93 20.64 -1.12
C VAL A 48 8.22 20.34 -0.36
N THR A 49 8.12 20.31 0.97
CA THR A 49 9.22 19.90 1.85
C THR A 49 8.83 18.62 2.57
N VAL A 50 9.49 17.50 2.22
CA VAL A 50 9.31 16.20 2.90
C VAL A 50 10.30 16.09 4.04
N ILE A 51 9.79 15.96 5.26
CA ILE A 51 10.60 15.71 6.47
C ILE A 51 10.47 14.23 6.80
N THR A 52 11.57 13.48 6.65
CA THR A 52 11.58 12.01 6.80
C THR A 52 12.69 11.53 7.72
N ARG A 53 12.69 10.24 8.02
CA ARG A 53 13.75 9.62 8.84
C ARG A 53 15.04 9.47 8.04
N ALA A 54 16.16 9.92 8.62
CA ALA A 54 17.49 9.65 8.06
C ALA A 54 17.74 8.13 7.96
N ASP A 55 18.38 7.71 6.87
CA ASP A 55 18.82 6.33 6.67
C ASP A 55 20.32 6.26 6.34
N ASP A 56 20.86 5.03 6.30
CA ASP A 56 22.27 4.81 5.89
C ASP A 56 22.47 5.15 4.40
N ILE A 57 21.40 5.07 3.59
CA ILE A 57 21.36 5.52 2.20
C ILE A 57 20.47 6.76 2.14
N LYS A 58 20.96 7.82 1.51
CA LYS A 58 20.19 9.06 1.32
C LYS A 58 18.91 8.81 0.51
N ALA A 59 17.88 9.56 0.85
CA ALA A 59 16.65 9.59 0.04
C ALA A 59 16.97 10.02 -1.40
N PRO A 60 16.36 9.38 -2.42
CA PRO A 60 16.56 9.77 -3.81
C PRO A 60 16.04 11.19 -4.04
N ALA A 61 16.79 11.97 -4.81
CA ALA A 61 16.33 13.30 -5.22
C ALA A 61 15.05 13.19 -6.05
N GLN A 62 14.12 14.10 -5.80
CA GLN A 62 12.86 14.20 -6.54
C GLN A 62 12.66 15.64 -7.02
N SER A 63 12.37 15.82 -8.30
CA SER A 63 12.21 17.16 -8.91
C SER A 63 11.14 17.98 -8.19
N GLY A 64 11.47 19.20 -7.80
CA GLY A 64 10.56 20.13 -7.11
C GLY A 64 10.25 19.79 -5.65
N VAL A 65 10.88 18.75 -5.08
CA VAL A 65 10.67 18.34 -3.69
C VAL A 65 11.96 18.55 -2.89
N ASN A 66 11.86 19.32 -1.79
CA ASN A 66 12.91 19.46 -0.80
C ASN A 66 12.81 18.32 0.21
N ILE A 67 13.92 17.58 0.43
CA ILE A 67 13.94 16.43 1.33
C ILE A 67 14.84 16.71 2.52
N VAL A 68 14.28 16.65 3.73
CA VAL A 68 14.96 16.90 5.00
C VAL A 68 14.97 15.63 5.83
N GLU A 69 16.14 15.05 6.01
CA GLU A 69 16.33 13.84 6.80
C GLU A 69 16.57 14.14 8.27
N VAL A 70 15.86 13.43 9.14
CA VAL A 70 15.84 13.67 10.59
C VAL A 70 16.35 12.45 11.34
N PRO A 71 17.27 12.60 12.31
CA PRO A 71 17.76 11.49 13.13
C PRO A 71 16.66 10.88 14.00
N TRP A 72 16.78 9.56 14.23
CA TRP A 72 15.79 8.78 14.97
C TRP A 72 16.46 7.58 15.68
N LEU A 73 15.77 7.00 16.68
CA LEU A 73 16.26 5.83 17.39
C LEU A 73 15.82 4.54 16.70
N LYS A 74 16.78 3.70 16.26
CA LYS A 74 16.53 2.39 15.61
C LYS A 74 16.10 1.32 16.64
N LEU A 75 15.03 1.59 17.42
CA LEU A 75 14.46 0.67 18.40
C LEU A 75 12.98 0.39 18.09
N PRO A 76 12.51 -0.88 18.21
CA PRO A 76 11.11 -1.22 18.00
C PRO A 76 10.16 -0.31 18.77
N MET A 77 9.10 0.13 18.13
CA MET A 77 8.10 1.07 18.63
C MET A 77 8.63 2.47 19.01
N LYS A 78 9.83 2.62 19.60
CA LYS A 78 10.38 3.93 19.99
C LYS A 78 10.76 4.83 18.82
N PHE A 79 10.96 4.25 17.63
CA PHE A 79 11.38 4.99 16.43
C PHE A 79 10.39 6.08 16.02
N THR A 80 9.07 5.83 16.07
CA THR A 80 8.05 6.80 15.65
C THR A 80 8.02 8.03 16.53
N ARG A 81 8.18 7.84 17.85
CA ARG A 81 8.20 8.96 18.80
C ARG A 81 9.51 9.74 18.76
N SER A 82 10.67 9.07 18.64
CA SER A 82 11.97 9.75 18.55
C SER A 82 12.07 10.58 17.26
N TYR A 83 11.58 10.03 16.15
CA TYR A 83 11.47 10.77 14.90
C TYR A 83 10.56 12.00 15.04
N ALA A 84 9.32 11.83 15.52
CA ALA A 84 8.38 12.93 15.68
C ALA A 84 8.94 14.06 16.57
N LYS A 85 9.62 13.73 17.65
CA LYS A 85 10.26 14.73 18.55
C LYS A 85 11.32 15.57 17.80
N ASN A 86 12.12 14.95 16.95
CA ASN A 86 13.14 15.65 16.19
C ASN A 86 12.53 16.40 14.99
N ALA A 87 11.54 15.81 14.29
CA ALA A 87 10.79 16.46 13.23
C ALA A 87 10.09 17.73 13.74
N PHE A 88 9.52 17.71 14.96
CA PHE A 88 8.88 18.88 15.58
C PHE A 88 9.82 20.08 15.69
N LYS A 89 11.08 19.86 16.06
CA LYS A 89 12.09 20.93 16.12
C LYS A 89 12.49 21.45 14.74
N ILE A 90 12.61 20.54 13.77
CA ILE A 90 12.98 20.87 12.40
C ILE A 90 11.86 21.67 11.72
N ILE A 91 10.58 21.31 11.92
CA ILE A 91 9.43 22.06 11.40
C ILE A 91 9.48 23.52 11.87
N GLN A 92 9.72 23.77 13.16
CA GLN A 92 9.79 25.13 13.71
C GLN A 92 10.92 25.94 13.09
N ARG A 93 12.11 25.35 12.93
CA ARG A 93 13.26 26.00 12.30
C ARG A 93 12.96 26.32 10.84
N LEU A 94 12.51 25.35 10.06
CA LEU A 94 12.24 25.55 8.63
C LEU A 94 11.14 26.58 8.40
N HIS A 95 10.08 26.55 9.20
CA HIS A 95 9.01 27.53 9.11
C HIS A 95 9.50 28.97 9.41
N SER A 96 10.47 29.15 10.33
CA SER A 96 11.05 30.46 10.60
C SER A 96 11.94 30.99 9.46
N GLU A 97 12.49 30.10 8.64
CA GLU A 97 13.31 30.43 7.47
C GLU A 97 12.44 30.67 6.23
N ASP A 98 11.44 29.79 6.00
CA ASP A 98 10.51 29.82 4.88
C ASP A 98 9.14 29.25 5.34
N PRO A 99 8.12 30.11 5.55
CA PRO A 99 6.88 29.71 6.18
C PRO A 99 6.09 28.65 5.41
N PHE A 100 5.58 27.64 6.12
CA PHE A 100 4.66 26.65 5.60
C PHE A 100 3.21 27.17 5.63
N ASP A 101 2.45 26.88 4.59
CA ASP A 101 1.01 27.14 4.52
C ASP A 101 0.19 25.97 5.10
N VAL A 102 0.71 24.73 4.98
CA VAL A 102 0.05 23.50 5.45
C VAL A 102 1.09 22.53 5.97
N ILE A 103 0.75 21.84 7.04
CA ILE A 103 1.49 20.68 7.55
C ILE A 103 0.68 19.41 7.29
N HIS A 104 1.25 18.43 6.60
CA HIS A 104 0.63 17.13 6.35
C HIS A 104 1.36 16.01 7.09
N VAL A 105 0.73 15.45 8.13
CA VAL A 105 1.32 14.39 8.97
C VAL A 105 0.78 13.02 8.56
N HIS A 106 1.66 12.04 8.36
CA HIS A 106 1.32 10.67 7.97
C HIS A 106 1.42 9.69 9.15
N LEU A 107 0.28 9.27 9.70
CA LEU A 107 0.19 8.26 10.77
C LEU A 107 0.28 6.83 10.20
N PRO A 108 0.69 5.85 11.01
CA PRO A 108 1.07 5.92 12.42
C PRO A 108 2.57 6.17 12.67
N LEU A 109 3.34 6.50 11.64
CA LEU A 109 4.81 6.55 11.71
C LEU A 109 5.38 7.86 12.25
N ALA A 110 4.54 8.86 12.53
CA ALA A 110 4.90 10.13 13.16
C ALA A 110 4.09 10.33 14.45
N SER A 111 4.67 9.97 15.61
CA SER A 111 3.97 9.97 16.91
C SER A 111 4.10 11.32 17.63
N PHE A 112 3.36 12.35 17.18
CA PHE A 112 3.23 13.61 17.91
C PHE A 112 2.26 13.49 19.08
N THR A 113 2.50 14.28 20.14
CA THR A 113 1.58 14.43 21.28
C THR A 113 0.49 15.45 20.95
N ALA A 114 -0.62 15.42 21.69
CA ALA A 114 -1.68 16.43 21.57
C ALA A 114 -1.17 17.86 21.78
N LYS A 115 -0.19 18.06 22.67
CA LYS A 115 0.45 19.37 22.91
C LYS A 115 1.25 19.83 21.68
N GLU A 116 1.98 18.91 21.03
CA GLU A 116 2.74 19.23 19.81
C GLU A 116 1.80 19.53 18.65
N TYR A 117 0.72 18.76 18.45
CA TYR A 117 -0.28 19.07 17.41
C TYR A 117 -0.92 20.45 17.61
N ARG A 118 -1.39 20.76 18.83
CA ARG A 118 -1.94 22.08 19.14
C ARG A 118 -0.93 23.21 18.93
N PHE A 119 0.34 23.00 19.22
CA PHE A 119 1.37 23.98 18.93
C PHE A 119 1.54 24.22 17.43
N LEU A 120 1.58 23.14 16.61
CA LEU A 120 1.69 23.25 15.16
C LEU A 120 0.50 24.02 14.58
N GLU A 121 -0.72 23.68 14.98
CA GLU A 121 -1.95 24.35 14.56
C GLU A 121 -1.98 25.85 14.90
N GLN A 122 -1.55 26.22 16.08
CA GLN A 122 -1.68 27.58 16.60
C GLN A 122 -0.54 28.51 16.20
N ASN A 123 0.65 27.96 15.93
CA ASN A 123 1.87 28.75 15.78
C ASN A 123 2.62 28.53 14.47
N ILE A 124 2.25 27.53 13.69
CA ILE A 124 2.95 27.19 12.44
C ILE A 124 1.97 27.28 11.28
N ALA A 125 1.10 26.28 11.09
CA ALA A 125 0.14 26.20 10.00
C ALA A 125 -0.93 25.14 10.30
N PRO A 126 -2.12 25.21 9.65
CA PRO A 126 -3.14 24.17 9.72
C PRO A 126 -2.57 22.78 9.41
N VAL A 127 -3.02 21.76 10.16
CA VAL A 127 -2.51 20.40 10.05
C VAL A 127 -3.55 19.48 9.42
N CYS A 128 -3.18 18.86 8.30
CA CYS A 128 -3.86 17.71 7.73
C CYS A 128 -3.21 16.43 8.27
N CYS A 129 -3.98 15.48 8.79
CA CYS A 129 -3.46 14.24 9.36
C CYS A 129 -3.95 13.03 8.56
N SER A 130 -3.07 12.37 7.80
CA SER A 130 -3.40 11.14 7.06
C SER A 130 -3.35 9.90 7.95
N LEU A 131 -4.45 9.14 7.92
CA LEU A 131 -4.70 7.90 8.64
C LEU A 131 -4.50 6.72 7.68
N HIS A 132 -3.34 6.04 7.76
CA HIS A 132 -2.97 4.96 6.81
C HIS A 132 -3.20 3.55 7.37
N GLY A 133 -3.85 3.44 8.48
CA GLY A 133 -4.01 2.28 9.33
C GLY A 133 -3.53 2.58 10.74
N SER A 134 -3.86 1.73 11.69
CA SER A 134 -3.59 2.00 13.11
C SER A 134 -2.75 0.91 13.78
N TRP A 135 -2.08 1.26 14.89
CA TRP A 135 -1.41 0.25 15.71
C TRP A 135 -2.36 -0.76 16.33
N LEU A 136 -3.62 -0.36 16.60
CA LEU A 136 -4.63 -1.29 17.10
C LEU A 136 -5.07 -2.26 16.00
N GLY A 137 -5.23 -1.81 14.75
CA GLY A 137 -5.50 -2.67 13.60
C GLY A 137 -4.34 -3.61 13.28
N GLU A 138 -3.11 -3.11 13.29
CA GLU A 138 -1.92 -3.96 13.15
C GLU A 138 -1.91 -5.07 14.23
N LYS A 139 -2.26 -4.73 15.48
CA LYS A 139 -2.38 -5.72 16.56
C LYS A 139 -3.49 -6.75 16.28
N VAL A 140 -4.65 -6.32 15.80
CA VAL A 140 -5.74 -7.23 15.41
C VAL A 140 -5.26 -8.15 14.28
N GLY A 141 -4.60 -7.62 13.26
CA GLY A 141 -4.03 -8.39 12.16
C GLY A 141 -3.01 -9.44 12.62
N VAL A 142 -2.12 -9.07 13.54
CA VAL A 142 -1.14 -10.01 14.14
C VAL A 142 -1.84 -11.14 14.91
N LEU A 143 -2.90 -10.82 15.67
CA LEU A 143 -3.68 -11.81 16.43
C LEU A 143 -4.46 -12.77 15.50
N ARG A 144 -5.12 -12.24 14.47
CA ARG A 144 -5.84 -13.04 13.44
C ARG A 144 -4.88 -13.98 12.72
N ALA A 145 -3.72 -13.48 12.27
CA ALA A 145 -2.70 -14.28 11.61
C ALA A 145 -2.16 -15.40 12.52
N ALA A 146 -1.96 -15.12 13.80
CA ALA A 146 -1.52 -16.14 14.76
C ALA A 146 -2.58 -17.23 15.01
N SER A 147 -3.86 -16.86 15.12
CA SER A 147 -4.96 -17.83 15.29
C SER A 147 -5.18 -18.69 14.06
N ALA A 148 -4.90 -18.19 12.85
CA ALA A 148 -4.92 -18.95 11.61
C ALA A 148 -3.63 -19.79 11.39
N GLY A 149 -2.68 -19.76 12.35
CA GLY A 149 -1.46 -20.57 12.29
C GLY A 149 -0.39 -20.05 11.34
N GLU A 150 -0.44 -18.76 10.95
CA GLU A 150 0.59 -18.13 10.13
C GLU A 150 1.95 -18.13 10.86
N SER A 151 2.00 -17.58 12.07
CA SER A 151 3.17 -17.65 12.96
C SER A 151 2.80 -17.35 14.40
N ALA A 152 3.47 -17.98 15.34
CA ALA A 152 3.33 -17.63 16.75
C ALA A 152 3.96 -16.23 17.00
N ILE A 153 3.24 -15.37 17.68
CA ILE A 153 3.60 -13.95 17.90
C ILE A 153 4.96 -13.80 18.61
N TRP A 154 5.26 -14.69 19.58
CA TRP A 154 6.49 -14.64 20.35
C TRP A 154 7.76 -14.99 19.54
N ARG A 155 7.60 -15.58 18.34
CA ARG A 155 8.71 -15.89 17.43
C ARG A 155 9.24 -14.66 16.68
N ASN A 156 8.49 -13.57 16.67
CA ASN A 156 8.92 -12.35 16.02
C ASN A 156 8.92 -11.17 16.99
N PRO A 157 10.07 -10.53 17.25
CA PRO A 157 10.16 -9.39 18.14
C PRO A 157 9.28 -8.21 17.76
N ASN A 158 9.04 -7.98 16.45
CA ASN A 158 8.17 -6.89 15.97
C ASN A 158 6.70 -7.21 16.25
N ASP A 159 6.23 -8.43 15.97
CA ASP A 159 4.85 -8.84 16.25
C ASP A 159 4.57 -8.79 17.75
N LEU A 160 5.54 -9.23 18.57
CA LEU A 160 5.46 -9.13 20.02
C LEU A 160 5.42 -7.66 20.49
N ALA A 161 6.26 -6.80 19.90
CA ALA A 161 6.28 -5.37 20.22
C ALA A 161 4.95 -4.68 19.85
N ILE A 162 4.36 -5.02 18.71
CA ILE A 162 3.03 -4.54 18.29
C ILE A 162 1.96 -5.02 19.28
N ARG A 163 1.96 -6.32 19.63
CA ARG A 163 0.99 -6.88 20.60
C ARG A 163 1.02 -6.16 21.95
N LEU A 164 2.20 -5.87 22.46
CA LEU A 164 2.39 -5.26 23.78
C LEU A 164 2.26 -3.73 23.75
N GLY A 165 2.78 -3.09 22.69
CA GLY A 165 2.93 -1.65 22.60
C GLY A 165 1.77 -0.90 21.93
N ALA A 166 0.96 -1.56 21.09
CA ALA A 166 -0.06 -0.90 20.27
C ALA A 166 -1.01 0.01 21.08
N LYS A 167 -1.53 -0.47 22.20
CA LYS A 167 -2.41 0.33 23.09
C LYS A 167 -1.74 1.59 23.62
N TRP A 168 -0.44 1.52 23.88
CA TRP A 168 0.30 2.68 24.38
C TRP A 168 0.59 3.71 23.28
N TYR A 169 0.80 3.26 22.04
CA TYR A 169 1.00 4.14 20.88
C TYR A 169 -0.32 4.71 20.32
N ALA A 170 -1.45 4.06 20.56
CA ALA A 170 -2.79 4.52 20.20
C ALA A 170 -3.09 5.96 20.65
N LYS A 171 -2.51 6.42 21.76
CA LYS A 171 -2.65 7.81 22.23
C LYS A 171 -2.12 8.86 21.25
N TYR A 172 -1.12 8.53 20.43
CA TYR A 172 -0.58 9.45 19.43
C TYR A 172 -1.46 9.51 18.19
N GLU A 173 -2.07 8.38 17.82
CA GLU A 173 -3.08 8.33 16.76
C GLU A 173 -4.33 9.11 17.16
N LYS A 174 -4.82 8.88 18.38
CA LYS A 174 -5.91 9.68 18.95
C LYS A 174 -5.57 11.17 18.99
N ALA A 175 -4.33 11.52 19.33
CA ALA A 175 -3.89 12.92 19.37
C ALA A 175 -3.94 13.54 17.96
N GLY A 176 -3.50 12.85 16.92
CA GLY A 176 -3.61 13.30 15.53
C GLY A 176 -5.07 13.49 15.11
N LEU A 177 -5.92 12.50 15.36
CA LEU A 177 -7.34 12.58 15.02
C LEU A 177 -8.06 13.80 15.64
N LEU A 178 -7.78 14.11 16.91
CA LEU A 178 -8.56 15.07 17.71
C LEU A 178 -7.93 16.48 17.84
N ASN A 179 -6.72 16.70 17.33
CA ASN A 179 -6.02 17.99 17.53
C ASN A 179 -5.41 18.52 16.21
N THR A 180 -6.05 18.21 15.08
CA THR A 180 -5.67 18.70 13.76
C THR A 180 -6.88 19.31 13.05
N SER A 181 -6.64 20.22 12.14
CA SER A 181 -7.72 20.90 11.36
C SER A 181 -8.57 19.88 10.60
N ILE A 182 -7.96 18.80 10.08
CA ILE A 182 -8.68 17.72 9.41
C ILE A 182 -7.90 16.41 9.48
N SER A 183 -8.62 15.31 9.62
CA SER A 183 -8.09 13.96 9.43
C SER A 183 -8.53 13.37 8.10
N VAL A 184 -7.63 12.64 7.41
CA VAL A 184 -7.90 12.05 6.10
C VAL A 184 -7.58 10.57 6.12
N ALA A 185 -8.60 9.73 6.03
CA ALA A 185 -8.41 8.29 5.91
C ALA A 185 -8.25 7.86 4.45
N ASN A 186 -7.55 6.75 4.24
CA ASN A 186 -7.32 6.17 2.92
C ASN A 186 -8.43 5.17 2.48
N SER A 187 -9.42 4.92 3.34
CA SER A 187 -10.60 4.09 3.07
C SER A 187 -11.70 4.41 4.08
N GLU A 188 -12.96 4.10 3.75
CA GLU A 188 -14.08 4.22 4.69
C GLU A 188 -13.87 3.33 5.92
N SER A 189 -13.36 2.13 5.71
CA SER A 189 -13.03 1.19 6.79
C SER A 189 -11.99 1.75 7.75
N THR A 190 -10.94 2.40 7.26
CA THR A 190 -9.93 3.04 8.12
C THR A 190 -10.55 4.21 8.91
N LEU A 191 -11.39 5.02 8.27
CA LEU A 191 -12.09 6.10 8.97
C LEU A 191 -12.99 5.55 10.08
N GLN A 192 -13.77 4.54 9.78
CA GLN A 192 -14.65 3.85 10.74
C GLN A 192 -13.85 3.23 11.90
N GLU A 193 -12.70 2.64 11.61
CA GLU A 193 -11.80 2.05 12.61
C GLU A 193 -11.30 3.12 13.59
N PHE A 194 -10.80 4.24 13.07
CA PHE A 194 -10.33 5.35 13.90
C PHE A 194 -11.46 5.99 14.72
N SER A 195 -12.63 6.18 14.13
CA SER A 195 -13.83 6.67 14.81
C SER A 195 -14.19 5.78 16.00
N ASN A 196 -14.33 4.49 15.75
CA ASN A 196 -14.74 3.52 16.77
C ASN A 196 -13.78 3.44 17.96
N TRP A 197 -12.48 3.56 17.70
CA TRP A 197 -11.47 3.41 18.75
C TRP A 197 -11.12 4.69 19.48
N TYR A 198 -11.22 5.85 18.82
CA TYR A 198 -10.64 7.09 19.35
C TYR A 198 -11.65 8.21 19.57
N ALA A 199 -12.73 8.24 18.81
CA ALA A 199 -13.69 9.33 18.85
C ALA A 199 -15.13 8.87 18.51
N PRO A 200 -15.72 7.94 19.28
CA PRO A 200 -17.08 7.45 19.00
C PRO A 200 -18.17 8.53 19.07
N ALA A 201 -17.90 9.69 19.70
CA ALA A 201 -18.83 10.82 19.76
C ALA A 201 -18.76 11.79 18.56
N GLY A 202 -17.81 11.60 17.63
CA GLY A 202 -17.77 12.33 16.36
C GLY A 202 -17.29 13.78 16.40
N ASP A 203 -16.53 14.18 17.41
CA ASP A 203 -16.01 15.57 17.54
C ASP A 203 -14.69 15.80 16.75
N TYR A 204 -14.69 15.56 15.43
CA TYR A 204 -13.53 15.83 14.57
C TYR A 204 -13.95 15.94 13.10
N ASP A 205 -13.21 16.73 12.33
CA ASP A 205 -13.38 16.79 10.87
C ASP A 205 -12.56 15.68 10.21
N ALA A 206 -13.23 14.89 9.37
CA ALA A 206 -12.56 13.83 8.62
C ALA A 206 -13.14 13.66 7.22
N LYS A 207 -12.27 13.24 6.30
CA LYS A 207 -12.61 12.87 4.94
C LYS A 207 -11.91 11.59 4.54
N VAL A 208 -12.39 10.97 3.46
CA VAL A 208 -11.70 9.87 2.80
C VAL A 208 -11.06 10.39 1.52
N VAL A 209 -9.75 10.12 1.36
CA VAL A 209 -9.01 10.32 0.12
C VAL A 209 -8.28 9.03 -0.19
N LEU A 210 -8.69 8.38 -1.25
CA LEU A 210 -8.15 7.10 -1.67
C LEU A 210 -6.68 7.22 -2.11
N TRP A 211 -5.86 6.23 -1.79
CA TRP A 211 -4.50 6.16 -2.31
C TRP A 211 -4.51 5.95 -3.83
N GLY A 212 -3.53 6.56 -4.49
CA GLY A 212 -3.26 6.33 -5.89
C GLY A 212 -2.35 5.13 -6.14
N CYS A 213 -2.32 4.74 -7.41
CA CYS A 213 -1.34 3.82 -7.98
C CYS A 213 -0.58 4.53 -9.12
N ASP A 214 0.69 4.20 -9.31
CA ASP A 214 1.44 4.65 -10.48
C ASP A 214 0.99 3.85 -11.72
N HIS A 215 -0.11 4.30 -12.31
CA HIS A 215 -0.75 3.66 -13.46
C HIS A 215 0.08 3.73 -14.76
N LYS A 216 1.20 4.48 -14.76
CA LYS A 216 2.13 4.57 -15.89
C LYS A 216 3.18 3.46 -15.82
N VAL A 217 3.61 3.12 -14.62
CA VAL A 217 4.52 2.00 -14.34
C VAL A 217 3.73 0.68 -14.32
N PHE A 218 2.67 0.62 -13.52
CA PHE A 218 1.78 -0.53 -13.44
C PHE A 218 0.69 -0.39 -14.50
N ARG A 219 0.95 -0.94 -15.67
CA ARG A 219 0.05 -0.92 -16.84
C ARG A 219 0.02 -2.28 -17.53
N PRO A 220 -1.00 -2.59 -18.30
CA PRO A 220 -1.01 -3.77 -19.16
C PRO A 220 0.19 -3.78 -20.13
N ALA A 221 0.61 -4.96 -20.56
CA ALA A 221 1.60 -5.11 -21.60
C ALA A 221 1.10 -4.47 -22.91
N ASN A 222 1.99 -3.88 -23.67
CA ASN A 222 1.70 -3.47 -25.03
C ASN A 222 1.89 -4.68 -25.95
N ILE A 223 0.80 -5.22 -26.48
CA ILE A 223 0.82 -6.41 -27.35
C ILE A 223 1.47 -6.14 -28.71
N ASP A 224 1.62 -4.88 -29.12
CA ASP A 224 2.26 -4.50 -30.38
C ASP A 224 3.78 -4.24 -30.20
N ASP A 225 4.30 -4.35 -28.97
CA ASP A 225 5.71 -4.12 -28.64
C ASP A 225 6.44 -5.46 -28.50
N GLU A 226 7.24 -5.82 -29.48
CA GLU A 226 8.00 -7.09 -29.52
C GLU A 226 8.96 -7.24 -28.33
N GLU A 227 9.54 -6.14 -27.82
CA GLU A 227 10.45 -6.19 -26.67
C GLU A 227 9.67 -6.54 -25.39
N GLU A 228 8.50 -5.96 -25.18
CA GLU A 228 7.62 -6.31 -24.05
C GLU A 228 7.09 -7.75 -24.16
N GLN A 229 6.79 -8.24 -25.36
CA GLN A 229 6.40 -9.64 -25.59
C GLN A 229 7.53 -10.60 -25.19
N LEU A 230 8.73 -10.37 -25.72
CA LEU A 230 9.91 -11.17 -25.39
C LEU A 230 10.25 -11.12 -23.90
N ALA A 231 10.08 -9.96 -23.27
CA ALA A 231 10.31 -9.81 -21.81
C ALA A 231 9.26 -10.61 -21.01
N HIS A 232 8.00 -10.63 -21.44
CA HIS A 232 6.93 -11.44 -20.85
C HIS A 232 7.24 -12.95 -20.97
N GLU A 233 7.59 -13.42 -22.16
CA GLU A 233 7.93 -14.83 -22.41
C GLU A 233 9.14 -15.27 -21.57
N ARG A 234 10.23 -14.50 -21.58
CA ARG A 234 11.44 -14.80 -20.79
C ARG A 234 11.14 -14.88 -19.29
N LEU A 235 10.29 -13.96 -18.79
CA LEU A 235 9.91 -13.98 -17.38
C LEU A 235 9.11 -15.25 -17.03
N ARG A 236 8.15 -15.63 -17.86
CA ARG A 236 7.37 -16.84 -17.64
C ARG A 236 8.23 -18.11 -17.74
N GLN A 237 9.10 -18.19 -18.73
CA GLN A 237 10.08 -19.29 -18.89
C GLN A 237 10.99 -19.42 -17.67
N GLN A 238 11.45 -18.30 -17.09
CA GLN A 238 12.26 -18.30 -15.86
C GLN A 238 11.61 -19.08 -14.71
N TYR A 239 10.28 -19.12 -14.66
CA TYR A 239 9.51 -19.83 -13.64
C TYR A 239 8.97 -21.19 -14.14
N GLY A 240 9.29 -21.59 -15.35
CA GLY A 240 8.80 -22.84 -15.95
C GLY A 240 7.32 -22.74 -16.36
N CYS A 241 6.87 -21.54 -16.70
CA CYS A 241 5.58 -21.28 -17.33
C CYS A 241 5.81 -21.13 -18.85
N ASP A 242 6.12 -22.25 -19.52
CA ASP A 242 6.37 -22.26 -20.96
C ASP A 242 5.04 -22.24 -21.72
N ASP A 243 4.76 -21.12 -22.33
CA ASP A 243 3.56 -20.94 -23.13
C ASP A 243 3.93 -20.36 -24.49
N GLU A 244 4.07 -21.19 -25.51
CA GLU A 244 4.22 -20.70 -26.90
C GLU A 244 3.03 -19.85 -27.38
N LYS A 245 1.94 -19.75 -26.58
CA LYS A 245 0.68 -19.08 -26.94
C LYS A 245 0.09 -18.17 -25.86
N ALA A 246 0.86 -17.79 -24.84
CA ALA A 246 0.36 -16.99 -23.72
C ALA A 246 -0.25 -15.64 -24.10
N LEU A 247 0.13 -15.08 -25.24
CA LEU A 247 -0.38 -13.80 -25.76
C LEU A 247 -1.65 -13.94 -26.63
N SER A 248 -1.99 -15.16 -27.08
CA SER A 248 -3.11 -15.39 -28.02
C SER A 248 -4.48 -15.51 -27.35
N HIS A 249 -4.57 -15.43 -26.00
CA HIS A 249 -5.84 -15.56 -25.24
C HIS A 249 -6.62 -16.85 -25.52
N GLU A 250 -5.98 -17.89 -26.07
CA GLU A 250 -6.66 -19.16 -26.27
C GLU A 250 -6.79 -19.96 -24.97
N PRO A 251 -7.98 -20.41 -24.59
CA PRO A 251 -8.19 -21.16 -23.35
C PRO A 251 -7.50 -22.53 -23.39
N ASN A 252 -6.88 -22.90 -22.29
CA ASN A 252 -6.46 -24.27 -21.90
C ASN A 252 -5.07 -24.81 -22.32
N THR A 253 -4.10 -23.99 -22.69
CA THR A 253 -2.74 -24.50 -22.99
C THR A 253 -1.63 -23.90 -22.13
N THR A 254 -1.93 -22.97 -21.23
CA THR A 254 -0.92 -22.21 -20.52
C THR A 254 -0.72 -22.66 -19.08
N THR A 255 0.53 -22.76 -18.65
CA THR A 255 0.90 -22.99 -17.25
C THR A 255 0.61 -21.75 -16.41
N PRO A 256 -0.37 -21.76 -15.47
CA PRO A 256 -0.73 -20.57 -14.74
C PRO A 256 0.41 -20.01 -13.89
N MET A 257 0.68 -18.70 -14.01
CA MET A 257 1.59 -17.94 -13.17
C MET A 257 0.81 -17.15 -12.13
N LEU A 258 0.86 -17.58 -10.87
CA LEU A 258 0.26 -16.90 -9.74
C LEU A 258 1.30 -15.97 -9.09
N LEU A 259 0.88 -14.77 -8.71
CA LEU A 259 1.75 -13.78 -8.09
C LEU A 259 1.23 -13.37 -6.72
N ALA A 260 2.12 -13.26 -5.74
CA ALA A 260 1.82 -12.66 -4.44
C ALA A 260 2.95 -11.70 -4.05
N VAL A 261 2.61 -10.47 -3.66
CA VAL A 261 3.58 -9.41 -3.41
C VAL A 261 3.38 -8.80 -2.01
N GLY A 262 4.49 -8.53 -1.33
CA GLY A 262 4.47 -7.80 -0.07
C GLY A 262 5.49 -8.28 0.96
N ARG A 263 5.51 -7.64 2.12
CA ARG A 263 6.42 -8.02 3.20
C ARG A 263 6.15 -9.46 3.67
N LEU A 264 7.20 -10.27 3.80
CA LEU A 264 7.08 -11.66 4.29
C LEU A 264 6.95 -11.68 5.83
N VAL A 265 5.77 -11.25 6.30
CA VAL A 265 5.37 -11.21 7.72
C VAL A 265 4.06 -11.98 7.90
N ALA A 266 3.80 -12.44 9.13
CA ALA A 266 2.66 -13.32 9.40
C ALA A 266 1.32 -12.75 8.92
N ARG A 267 1.04 -11.47 9.18
CA ARG A 267 -0.23 -10.84 8.81
C ARG A 267 -0.51 -10.73 7.30
N LYS A 268 0.46 -11.04 6.43
CA LYS A 268 0.27 -11.07 4.97
C LYS A 268 -0.25 -12.42 4.43
N GLY A 269 -0.43 -13.44 5.28
CA GLY A 269 -1.21 -14.63 4.96
C GLY A 269 -0.55 -15.65 4.03
N TYR A 270 0.76 -15.58 3.84
CA TYR A 270 1.46 -16.48 2.90
C TYR A 270 1.44 -17.96 3.30
N MET A 271 1.30 -18.29 4.59
CA MET A 271 1.14 -19.69 5.00
C MET A 271 -0.22 -20.25 4.59
N THR A 272 -1.29 -19.44 4.69
CA THR A 272 -2.61 -19.80 4.19
C THR A 272 -2.56 -20.04 2.68
N LEU A 273 -1.88 -19.17 1.93
CA LEU A 273 -1.68 -19.33 0.48
C LEU A 273 -0.92 -20.62 0.15
N LEU A 274 0.19 -20.93 0.86
CA LEU A 274 0.91 -22.18 0.62
C LEU A 274 0.07 -23.40 0.92
N ARG A 275 -0.79 -23.37 1.92
CA ARG A 275 -1.72 -24.48 2.26
C ARG A 275 -2.81 -24.68 1.22
N ALA A 276 -3.19 -23.65 0.48
CA ALA A 276 -4.11 -23.72 -0.64
C ALA A 276 -3.48 -24.36 -1.89
N MET A 277 -2.16 -24.20 -2.07
CA MET A 277 -1.45 -24.63 -3.28
C MET A 277 -1.62 -26.12 -3.64
N PRO A 278 -1.62 -27.11 -2.71
CA PRO A 278 -1.85 -28.51 -3.10
C PRO A 278 -3.18 -28.72 -3.83
N ARG A 279 -4.25 -28.04 -3.40
CA ARG A 279 -5.56 -28.12 -4.05
C ARG A 279 -5.58 -27.35 -5.38
N ILE A 280 -4.90 -26.20 -5.46
CA ILE A 280 -4.74 -25.46 -6.72
C ILE A 280 -3.98 -26.33 -7.74
N LEU A 281 -2.88 -26.98 -7.32
CA LEU A 281 -2.07 -27.85 -8.19
C LEU A 281 -2.78 -29.14 -8.61
N ALA A 282 -3.76 -29.62 -7.83
CA ALA A 282 -4.57 -30.77 -8.21
C ALA A 282 -5.43 -30.48 -9.46
N GLU A 283 -5.93 -29.26 -9.60
CA GLU A 283 -6.73 -28.84 -10.76
C GLU A 283 -5.87 -28.16 -11.84
N ASN A 284 -4.73 -27.56 -11.47
CA ASN A 284 -3.78 -26.88 -12.35
C ASN A 284 -2.35 -27.40 -12.12
N PRO A 285 -2.00 -28.62 -12.60
CA PRO A 285 -0.75 -29.31 -12.22
C PRO A 285 0.55 -28.55 -12.54
N GLY A 286 0.50 -27.68 -13.57
CA GLY A 286 1.65 -26.86 -13.98
C GLY A 286 1.79 -25.53 -13.22
N ALA A 287 0.79 -25.11 -12.44
CA ALA A 287 0.76 -23.77 -11.86
C ALA A 287 2.01 -23.43 -11.02
N LYS A 288 2.50 -22.21 -11.17
CA LYS A 288 3.64 -21.67 -10.42
C LYS A 288 3.21 -20.48 -9.56
N LEU A 289 3.69 -20.43 -8.33
CA LEU A 289 3.47 -19.31 -7.42
C LEU A 289 4.78 -18.54 -7.21
N VAL A 290 4.81 -17.30 -7.65
CA VAL A 290 5.91 -16.36 -7.42
C VAL A 290 5.55 -15.45 -6.27
N ILE A 291 6.31 -15.48 -5.19
CA ILE A 291 6.15 -14.59 -4.03
C ILE A 291 7.27 -13.57 -4.05
N ILE A 292 6.94 -12.28 -4.17
CA ILE A 292 7.93 -11.20 -4.20
C ILE A 292 7.88 -10.41 -2.89
N GLY A 293 8.98 -10.47 -2.13
CA GLY A 293 9.06 -9.71 -0.90
C GLY A 293 10.23 -10.04 0.01
N ARG A 294 10.40 -9.23 1.05
CA ARG A 294 11.41 -9.40 2.11
C ARG A 294 10.72 -9.57 3.47
N GLY A 295 11.29 -10.37 4.32
CA GLY A 295 10.82 -10.52 5.69
C GLY A 295 11.25 -11.82 6.35
N HIS A 296 10.96 -11.92 7.63
CA HIS A 296 11.41 -13.03 8.50
C HIS A 296 10.71 -14.36 8.22
N MET A 297 9.60 -14.36 7.48
CA MET A 297 8.84 -15.58 7.17
C MET A 297 9.48 -16.43 6.05
N LYS A 298 10.43 -15.91 5.25
CA LYS A 298 10.99 -16.61 4.09
C LYS A 298 11.40 -18.05 4.38
N THR A 299 12.21 -18.27 5.42
CA THR A 299 12.69 -19.61 5.80
C THR A 299 11.53 -20.54 6.21
N LYS A 300 10.53 -19.98 6.92
CA LYS A 300 9.35 -20.76 7.33
C LYS A 300 8.49 -21.16 6.14
N LEU A 301 8.27 -20.24 5.20
CA LEU A 301 7.53 -20.51 3.96
C LEU A 301 8.21 -21.60 3.13
N LEU A 302 9.52 -21.53 2.92
CA LEU A 302 10.27 -22.57 2.21
C LEU A 302 10.20 -23.93 2.91
N LYS A 303 10.20 -23.96 4.26
CA LYS A 303 10.02 -25.21 5.03
C LYS A 303 8.62 -25.78 4.85
N GLU A 304 7.59 -24.94 4.85
CA GLU A 304 6.21 -25.39 4.64
C GLU A 304 6.00 -25.88 3.21
N ALA A 305 6.55 -25.22 2.21
CA ALA A 305 6.50 -25.68 0.81
C ALA A 305 7.07 -27.09 0.65
N ARG A 306 8.21 -27.39 1.29
CA ARG A 306 8.78 -28.75 1.31
C ARG A 306 7.88 -29.74 2.02
N LYS A 307 7.31 -29.38 3.18
CA LYS A 307 6.40 -30.25 3.94
C LYS A 307 5.14 -30.61 3.14
N LEU A 308 4.66 -29.69 2.32
CA LEU A 308 3.51 -29.87 1.43
C LEU A 308 3.88 -30.50 0.08
N SER A 309 5.17 -30.79 -0.16
CA SER A 309 5.68 -31.34 -1.44
C SER A 309 5.38 -30.48 -2.66
N ILE A 310 5.40 -29.14 -2.48
CA ILE A 310 5.11 -28.14 -3.53
C ILE A 310 6.31 -27.25 -3.85
N ASN A 311 7.50 -27.60 -3.38
CA ASN A 311 8.72 -26.76 -3.53
C ASN A 311 9.04 -26.38 -4.98
N ASP A 312 8.74 -27.25 -5.96
CA ASP A 312 9.02 -27.02 -7.37
C ASP A 312 8.01 -26.05 -8.05
N ALA A 313 6.92 -25.75 -7.35
CA ALA A 313 5.92 -24.78 -7.78
C ALA A 313 6.06 -23.40 -7.10
N ILE A 314 6.98 -23.25 -6.12
CA ILE A 314 7.06 -22.04 -5.29
C ILE A 314 8.39 -21.31 -5.48
N PHE A 315 8.32 -20.05 -5.87
CA PHE A 315 9.47 -19.16 -6.05
C PHE A 315 9.37 -17.96 -5.10
N ILE A 316 10.41 -17.70 -4.29
CA ILE A 316 10.44 -16.54 -3.37
C ILE A 316 11.58 -15.61 -3.77
N GLN A 317 11.22 -14.45 -4.32
CA GLN A 317 12.11 -13.44 -4.86
C GLN A 317 12.12 -12.15 -4.01
N SER A 318 13.17 -11.32 -4.18
CA SER A 318 13.27 -10.03 -3.52
C SER A 318 14.30 -9.14 -4.21
N GLY A 319 14.22 -7.82 -3.96
CA GLY A 319 15.23 -6.87 -4.45
C GLY A 319 15.00 -6.38 -5.87
N MET A 320 13.78 -6.47 -6.35
CA MET A 320 13.37 -6.00 -7.67
C MET A 320 13.18 -4.48 -7.70
N SER A 321 13.44 -3.88 -8.86
CA SER A 321 13.01 -2.52 -9.20
C SER A 321 11.49 -2.46 -9.41
N PHE A 322 10.92 -1.26 -9.45
CA PHE A 322 9.50 -1.09 -9.78
C PHE A 322 9.16 -1.56 -11.19
N SER A 323 10.08 -1.39 -12.15
CA SER A 323 9.88 -1.87 -13.52
C SER A 323 9.80 -3.40 -13.57
N GLU A 324 10.73 -4.09 -12.90
CA GLU A 324 10.72 -5.57 -12.81
C GLU A 324 9.46 -6.07 -12.07
N LEU A 325 9.06 -5.38 -11.01
CA LEU A 325 7.83 -5.71 -10.29
C LEU A 325 6.58 -5.54 -11.17
N ALA A 326 6.49 -4.42 -11.91
CA ALA A 326 5.40 -4.18 -12.87
C ALA A 326 5.36 -5.24 -13.97
N GLN A 327 6.52 -5.71 -14.44
CA GLN A 327 6.60 -6.81 -15.39
C GLN A 327 6.02 -8.11 -14.81
N HIS A 328 6.28 -8.42 -13.53
CA HIS A 328 5.67 -9.58 -12.88
C HIS A 328 4.14 -9.46 -12.78
N PHE A 329 3.62 -8.27 -12.44
CA PHE A 329 2.17 -8.06 -12.41
C PHE A 329 1.53 -8.32 -13.77
N ARG A 330 2.07 -7.72 -14.86
CA ARG A 330 1.51 -7.87 -16.21
C ARG A 330 1.74 -9.26 -16.83
N SER A 331 2.64 -10.06 -16.27
CA SER A 331 2.93 -11.42 -16.72
C SER A 331 2.20 -12.50 -15.92
N ALA A 332 1.59 -12.15 -14.80
CA ALA A 332 0.83 -13.08 -13.99
C ALA A 332 -0.60 -13.25 -14.50
N ASP A 333 -1.13 -14.48 -14.40
CA ASP A 333 -2.52 -14.77 -14.71
C ASP A 333 -3.48 -14.31 -13.61
N LEU A 334 -2.98 -14.28 -12.36
CA LEU A 334 -3.75 -13.92 -11.18
C LEU A 334 -2.83 -13.46 -10.06
N VAL A 335 -3.20 -12.35 -9.40
CA VAL A 335 -2.55 -11.92 -8.15
C VAL A 335 -3.37 -12.41 -6.96
N ILE A 336 -2.70 -12.92 -5.92
CA ILE A 336 -3.35 -13.41 -4.70
C ILE A 336 -2.89 -12.56 -3.51
N TYR A 337 -3.83 -11.99 -2.76
CA TYR A 337 -3.55 -11.08 -1.65
C TYR A 337 -4.26 -11.50 -0.36
N PRO A 338 -3.69 -12.45 0.42
CA PRO A 338 -4.35 -13.10 1.56
C PRO A 338 -4.13 -12.38 2.90
N SER A 339 -4.10 -11.04 2.91
CA SER A 339 -3.73 -10.24 4.08
C SER A 339 -4.79 -10.25 5.19
N TYR A 340 -4.35 -10.27 6.45
CA TYR A 340 -5.22 -10.26 7.65
C TYR A 340 -5.56 -8.85 8.16
N TYR A 341 -4.90 -7.83 7.65
CA TYR A 341 -5.15 -6.42 7.97
C TYR A 341 -4.51 -5.49 6.95
N GLU A 342 -5.28 -4.51 6.49
CA GLU A 342 -4.85 -3.43 5.60
C GLU A 342 -5.51 -2.10 5.97
N GLY A 343 -4.89 -0.98 5.60
CA GLY A 343 -5.52 0.33 5.61
C GLY A 343 -6.30 0.59 4.31
N GLN A 344 -5.73 0.23 3.15
CA GLN A 344 -6.38 0.19 1.84
C GLN A 344 -5.87 -1.00 1.03
N GLY A 345 -4.57 -1.07 0.74
CA GLY A 345 -3.92 -2.13 -0.05
C GLY A 345 -3.48 -1.64 -1.43
N LEU A 346 -2.19 -1.33 -1.58
CA LEU A 346 -1.62 -0.92 -2.88
C LEU A 346 -1.50 -2.10 -3.85
N ILE A 347 -1.22 -3.30 -3.36
CA ILE A 347 -0.99 -4.48 -4.22
C ILE A 347 -2.21 -4.82 -5.10
N PRO A 348 -3.45 -4.85 -4.58
CA PRO A 348 -4.62 -4.98 -5.44
C PRO A 348 -4.73 -3.86 -6.49
N LEU A 349 -4.40 -2.61 -6.14
CA LEU A 349 -4.42 -1.50 -7.09
C LEU A 349 -3.35 -1.66 -8.19
N GLU A 350 -2.13 -2.08 -7.82
CA GLU A 350 -1.03 -2.36 -8.77
C GLU A 350 -1.39 -3.51 -9.72
N SER A 351 -2.06 -4.56 -9.19
CA SER A 351 -2.59 -5.67 -9.98
C SER A 351 -3.63 -5.20 -10.99
N MET A 352 -4.71 -4.59 -10.52
CA MET A 352 -5.77 -4.06 -11.37
C MET A 352 -5.25 -3.02 -12.37
N SER A 353 -4.32 -2.16 -11.94
CA SER A 353 -3.66 -1.19 -12.80
C SER A 353 -2.88 -1.86 -13.94
N SER A 354 -2.29 -3.02 -13.70
CA SER A 354 -1.58 -3.82 -14.71
C SER A 354 -2.52 -4.63 -15.61
N GLY A 355 -3.83 -4.57 -15.41
CA GLY A 355 -4.81 -5.37 -16.13
C GLY A 355 -4.88 -6.83 -15.65
N THR A 356 -4.28 -7.15 -14.53
CA THR A 356 -4.26 -8.49 -13.94
C THR A 356 -5.29 -8.59 -12.84
N PRO A 357 -6.24 -9.54 -12.89
CA PRO A 357 -7.26 -9.72 -11.86
C PRO A 357 -6.62 -10.12 -10.52
N VAL A 358 -7.32 -9.85 -9.42
CA VAL A 358 -6.83 -10.13 -8.07
C VAL A 358 -7.82 -10.97 -7.28
N ALA A 359 -7.34 -12.04 -6.62
CA ALA A 359 -8.06 -12.74 -5.58
C ALA A 359 -7.63 -12.22 -4.21
N THR A 360 -8.56 -11.72 -3.39
CA THR A 360 -8.24 -11.15 -2.10
C THR A 360 -9.22 -11.58 -1.01
N VAL A 361 -8.85 -11.32 0.23
CA VAL A 361 -9.70 -11.64 1.39
C VAL A 361 -10.99 -10.82 1.37
N ASN A 362 -12.12 -11.46 1.61
CA ASN A 362 -13.42 -10.83 1.82
C ASN A 362 -13.42 -10.05 3.15
N MET A 363 -12.77 -8.91 3.16
CA MET A 363 -12.58 -8.05 4.33
C MET A 363 -12.42 -6.59 3.88
N ALA A 364 -13.14 -5.67 4.51
CA ALA A 364 -12.85 -4.26 4.36
C ALA A 364 -11.42 -3.93 4.92
N PRO A 365 -10.66 -3.06 4.27
CA PRO A 365 -11.04 -2.20 3.14
C PRO A 365 -10.91 -2.84 1.74
N LEU A 366 -10.47 -4.10 1.62
CA LEU A 366 -10.24 -4.74 0.32
C LEU A 366 -11.53 -4.83 -0.51
N THR A 367 -12.67 -5.11 0.14
CA THR A 367 -13.99 -5.13 -0.48
C THR A 367 -14.54 -3.75 -0.89
N GLU A 368 -13.88 -2.65 -0.50
CA GLU A 368 -14.22 -1.31 -0.99
C GLU A 368 -13.72 -1.07 -2.43
N MET A 369 -12.77 -1.88 -2.89
CA MET A 369 -12.18 -1.73 -4.23
C MET A 369 -12.17 -3.02 -5.06
N VAL A 370 -12.37 -4.19 -4.45
CA VAL A 370 -12.43 -5.48 -5.15
C VAL A 370 -13.76 -6.14 -4.89
N ASP A 371 -14.48 -6.40 -5.96
CA ASP A 371 -15.68 -7.24 -6.01
C ASP A 371 -15.58 -8.23 -7.18
N ASN A 372 -16.63 -9.00 -7.43
CA ASN A 372 -16.65 -10.01 -8.50
C ASN A 372 -16.51 -9.45 -9.91
N SER A 373 -16.65 -8.13 -10.10
CA SER A 373 -16.46 -7.49 -11.42
C SER A 373 -14.98 -7.26 -11.77
N VAL A 374 -14.11 -7.17 -10.76
CA VAL A 374 -12.67 -6.87 -10.92
C VAL A 374 -11.75 -7.93 -10.34
N GLY A 375 -12.30 -8.94 -9.61
CA GLY A 375 -11.49 -9.97 -8.97
C GLY A 375 -12.32 -11.04 -8.28
N GLY A 376 -11.69 -11.83 -7.41
CA GLY A 376 -12.32 -12.84 -6.57
C GLY A 376 -12.17 -12.55 -5.08
N LEU A 377 -13.13 -12.99 -4.27
CA LEU A 377 -13.11 -12.84 -2.83
C LEU A 377 -13.13 -14.21 -2.15
N PHE A 378 -12.30 -14.39 -1.12
CA PHE A 378 -12.27 -15.60 -0.30
C PHE A 378 -12.21 -15.29 1.19
N ASP A 379 -12.62 -16.23 2.02
CA ASP A 379 -12.66 -16.08 3.47
C ASP A 379 -11.26 -16.02 4.10
N MET A 380 -11.11 -15.11 5.04
CA MET A 380 -9.85 -14.88 5.75
C MET A 380 -9.33 -16.13 6.45
N GLY A 381 -8.11 -16.53 6.14
CA GLY A 381 -7.45 -17.67 6.79
C GLY A 381 -8.00 -19.03 6.41
N ASN A 382 -8.85 -19.12 5.39
CA ASN A 382 -9.41 -20.34 4.84
C ASN A 382 -8.68 -20.76 3.55
N PRO A 383 -7.76 -21.74 3.61
CA PRO A 383 -7.00 -22.18 2.44
C PRO A 383 -7.86 -22.92 1.40
N ASP A 384 -8.95 -23.56 1.82
CA ASP A 384 -9.82 -24.29 0.89
C ASP A 384 -10.64 -23.32 0.05
N ASP A 385 -11.22 -22.30 0.65
CA ASP A 385 -11.99 -21.26 -0.04
C ASP A 385 -11.09 -20.40 -0.94
N LEU A 386 -9.85 -20.12 -0.49
CA LEU A 386 -8.84 -19.49 -1.35
C LEU A 386 -8.56 -20.36 -2.59
N ALA A 387 -8.38 -21.67 -2.43
CA ALA A 387 -8.13 -22.57 -3.53
C ALA A 387 -9.32 -22.63 -4.51
N ASP A 388 -10.55 -22.71 -3.99
CA ASP A 388 -11.77 -22.72 -4.80
C ASP A 388 -11.93 -21.43 -5.62
N THR A 389 -11.69 -20.28 -4.98
CA THR A 389 -11.71 -18.98 -5.67
C THR A 389 -10.67 -18.92 -6.78
N VAL A 390 -9.43 -19.32 -6.51
CA VAL A 390 -8.34 -19.34 -7.51
C VAL A 390 -8.66 -20.29 -8.65
N ASN A 391 -9.08 -21.52 -8.36
CA ASN A 391 -9.42 -22.51 -9.38
C ASN A 391 -10.60 -22.04 -10.26
N THR A 392 -11.63 -21.44 -9.67
CA THR A 392 -12.76 -20.84 -10.41
C THR A 392 -12.28 -19.75 -11.35
N MET A 393 -11.38 -18.87 -10.91
CA MET A 393 -10.82 -17.82 -11.75
C MET A 393 -9.90 -18.40 -12.85
N LEU A 394 -9.08 -19.40 -12.53
CA LEU A 394 -8.18 -20.01 -13.52
C LEU A 394 -8.93 -20.80 -14.59
N SER A 395 -10.03 -21.45 -14.27
CA SER A 395 -10.84 -22.20 -15.22
C SER A 395 -11.62 -21.33 -16.20
N ASN A 396 -11.68 -20.00 -16.00
CA ASN A 396 -12.44 -19.08 -16.83
C ASN A 396 -11.58 -17.91 -17.35
N PRO A 397 -10.84 -18.09 -18.46
CA PRO A 397 -9.98 -17.06 -19.06
C PRO A 397 -10.74 -15.79 -19.47
N ASP A 398 -11.94 -15.93 -20.00
CA ASP A 398 -12.78 -14.79 -20.42
C ASP A 398 -13.15 -13.91 -19.21
N LEU A 399 -13.54 -14.53 -18.10
CA LEU A 399 -13.82 -13.82 -16.84
C LEU A 399 -12.57 -13.08 -16.37
N ARG A 400 -11.39 -13.73 -16.36
CA ARG A 400 -10.14 -13.07 -15.95
C ARG A 400 -9.81 -11.87 -16.84
N SER A 401 -9.98 -12.00 -18.16
CA SER A 401 -9.78 -10.90 -19.12
C SER A 401 -10.74 -9.74 -18.84
N GLN A 402 -12.02 -10.03 -18.62
CA GLN A 402 -13.02 -9.02 -18.27
C GLN A 402 -12.70 -8.32 -16.95
N GLN A 403 -12.38 -9.08 -15.91
CA GLN A 403 -12.00 -8.55 -14.59
C GLN A 403 -10.72 -7.69 -14.65
N GLY A 404 -9.72 -8.11 -15.43
CA GLY A 404 -8.49 -7.33 -15.63
C GLY A 404 -8.77 -5.98 -16.30
N LYS A 405 -9.60 -5.95 -17.35
CA LYS A 405 -10.01 -4.71 -18.02
C LYS A 405 -10.81 -3.80 -17.10
N ALA A 406 -11.82 -4.34 -16.42
CA ALA A 406 -12.65 -3.59 -15.48
C ALA A 406 -11.83 -3.03 -14.31
N GLY A 407 -10.89 -3.83 -13.78
CA GLY A 407 -9.96 -3.39 -12.73
C GLY A 407 -9.08 -2.22 -13.19
N ARG A 408 -8.54 -2.27 -14.41
CA ARG A 408 -7.78 -1.16 -15.00
C ARG A 408 -8.63 0.10 -15.16
N GLU A 409 -9.83 -0.01 -15.66
CA GLU A 409 -10.76 1.12 -15.81
C GLU A 409 -11.11 1.74 -14.44
N LEU A 410 -11.35 0.91 -13.44
CA LEU A 410 -11.60 1.36 -12.07
C LEU A 410 -10.41 2.14 -11.51
N VAL A 411 -9.17 1.64 -11.69
CA VAL A 411 -7.97 2.36 -11.22
C VAL A 411 -7.84 3.71 -11.93
N LEU A 412 -7.99 3.76 -13.24
CA LEU A 412 -7.88 5.00 -14.01
C LEU A 412 -8.95 6.03 -13.64
N SER A 413 -10.13 5.58 -13.21
CA SER A 413 -11.25 6.47 -12.85
C SER A 413 -11.15 7.06 -11.44
N LYS A 414 -10.47 6.37 -10.49
CA LYS A 414 -10.53 6.74 -9.07
C LYS A 414 -9.18 6.68 -8.32
N TYR A 415 -8.28 5.78 -8.73
CA TYR A 415 -7.11 5.40 -7.93
C TYR A 415 -5.79 5.79 -8.61
N THR A 416 -5.72 6.99 -9.22
CA THR A 416 -4.45 7.53 -9.72
C THR A 416 -3.87 8.52 -8.71
N TYR A 417 -2.56 8.72 -8.74
CA TYR A 417 -1.94 9.75 -7.88
C TYR A 417 -2.32 11.17 -8.29
N GLU A 418 -2.75 11.39 -9.53
CA GLU A 418 -3.33 12.65 -9.98
C GLU A 418 -4.65 12.96 -9.26
N HIS A 419 -5.55 11.95 -9.12
CA HIS A 419 -6.78 12.11 -8.33
C HIS A 419 -6.45 12.36 -6.87
N ASN A 420 -5.59 11.54 -6.27
CA ASN A 420 -5.16 11.67 -4.88
C ASN A 420 -4.59 13.07 -4.58
N ALA A 421 -3.68 13.59 -5.42
CA ALA A 421 -3.11 14.92 -5.24
C ALA A 421 -4.15 16.03 -5.42
N THR A 422 -5.08 15.88 -6.34
CA THR A 422 -6.17 16.86 -6.57
C THR A 422 -7.09 16.94 -5.34
N ASP A 423 -7.45 15.79 -4.77
CA ASP A 423 -8.30 15.73 -3.57
C ASP A 423 -7.59 16.34 -2.35
N PHE A 424 -6.29 16.07 -2.16
CA PHE A 424 -5.52 16.71 -1.09
C PHE A 424 -5.39 18.22 -1.29
N LEU A 425 -5.21 18.71 -2.52
CA LEU A 425 -5.20 20.14 -2.78
C LEU A 425 -6.52 20.82 -2.41
N ALA A 426 -7.65 20.19 -2.69
CA ALA A 426 -8.94 20.70 -2.29
C ALA A 426 -9.08 20.79 -0.75
N ILE A 427 -8.55 19.76 -0.05
CA ILE A 427 -8.51 19.74 1.41
C ILE A 427 -7.60 20.85 1.96
N TYR A 428 -6.37 20.97 1.43
CA TYR A 428 -5.45 22.01 1.92
C TYR A 428 -6.03 23.40 1.76
N ARG A 429 -6.64 23.72 0.60
CA ARG A 429 -7.30 25.00 0.39
C ARG A 429 -8.43 25.25 1.38
N SER A 430 -9.22 24.23 1.69
CA SER A 430 -10.33 24.37 2.63
C SER A 430 -9.85 24.71 4.05
N ILE A 431 -8.74 24.12 4.52
CA ILE A 431 -8.24 24.36 5.87
C ILE A 431 -7.43 25.66 6.02
N ILE A 432 -6.87 26.19 4.92
CA ILE A 432 -6.22 27.52 4.93
C ILE A 432 -7.19 28.67 4.62
N GLY A 433 -8.48 28.38 4.39
CA GLY A 433 -9.50 29.39 4.13
C GLY A 433 -9.43 30.04 2.74
N VAL A 434 -8.81 29.37 1.75
CA VAL A 434 -8.77 29.79 0.35
C VAL A 434 -9.74 28.92 -0.43
N ALA A 435 -10.92 29.47 -0.74
CA ALA A 435 -11.99 28.79 -1.50
C ALA A 435 -11.74 28.84 -3.02
#